data_1d24d855230a718ceaec4343d96aa4f6
#
_entry.id   1d24d855230a718ceaec4343d96aa4f6
#
_cell.length_a   1.000
_cell.length_b   1.000
_cell.length_c   1.000
_cell.angle_alpha   90.00
_cell.angle_beta   90.00
_cell.angle_gamma   90.00
#
_symmetry.space_group_name_H-M   'P 1'
#
loop_
_entity.id
_entity.type
_entity.pdbx_description
1 polymer ?
#
loop_
_entity_poly.entity_id
_entity_poly.type
_entity_poly.pdbx_seq_one_letter_code
_entity_poly.pdbx_strand_id
1 'polypeptide(L)'
;MKIYTFGAEDAPVLLLLPGTCCHWKSNFGAVIPLLADSFRVLCVSYDGFDETEQTEFPTMLEETEKIEAYLKTHCGGHIRAAYGCSLGGSFVGLLAARQNIHMDCGILGSSDLDQASPLAARLQTDFLLPLIYPVVRDGKFKAKFLQKRLDKRARESGDYVKAFLKMFGDARPYVTMQ
;
A
#
# COMPACT_ATOMS: atom_id res chain seq x y z
N MET A 1 -7.32 -8.94 -6.68
CA MET A 1 -7.52 -7.65 -5.99
C MET A 1 -8.92 -7.61 -5.40
N LYS A 2 -9.03 -7.13 -4.18
CA LYS A 2 -10.30 -6.88 -3.47
C LYS A 2 -10.47 -5.43 -3.12
N ILE A 3 -11.71 -4.96 -3.07
CA ILE A 3 -12.05 -3.62 -2.56
C ILE A 3 -13.07 -3.79 -1.44
N TYR A 4 -12.70 -3.33 -0.26
CA TYR A 4 -13.54 -3.32 0.92
C TYR A 4 -14.25 -1.97 1.02
N THR A 5 -15.56 -2.00 1.23
CA THR A 5 -16.40 -0.80 1.25
C THR A 5 -16.93 -0.54 2.65
N PHE A 6 -16.89 0.73 3.08
CA PHE A 6 -17.37 1.20 4.37
C PHE A 6 -18.10 2.53 4.19
N GLY A 7 -19.03 2.84 5.10
CA GLY A 7 -19.81 4.07 5.06
C GLY A 7 -21.07 3.97 4.18
N ALA A 8 -21.80 5.08 4.07
CA ALA A 8 -23.04 5.14 3.32
C ALA A 8 -22.80 5.05 1.81
N GLU A 9 -23.69 4.37 1.10
CA GLU A 9 -23.52 4.07 -0.32
C GLU A 9 -23.65 5.31 -1.22
N ASP A 10 -24.42 6.30 -0.76
CA ASP A 10 -24.66 7.58 -1.42
C ASP A 10 -23.66 8.68 -1.03
N ALA A 11 -22.76 8.41 -0.08
CA ALA A 11 -21.72 9.35 0.34
C ALA A 11 -20.63 9.52 -0.73
N PRO A 12 -19.92 10.68 -0.73
CA PRO A 12 -18.79 10.91 -1.64
C PRO A 12 -17.72 9.81 -1.51
N VAL A 13 -17.22 9.32 -2.64
CA VAL A 13 -16.27 8.20 -2.68
C VAL A 13 -14.86 8.65 -2.31
N LEU A 14 -14.26 8.00 -1.31
CA LEU A 14 -12.85 8.12 -0.93
C LEU A 14 -12.13 6.78 -1.17
N LEU A 15 -11.16 6.76 -2.08
CA LEU A 15 -10.33 5.60 -2.36
C LEU A 15 -9.08 5.61 -1.47
N LEU A 16 -8.81 4.51 -0.77
CA LEU A 16 -7.62 4.31 0.06
C LEU A 16 -6.71 3.24 -0.55
N LEU A 17 -5.46 3.61 -0.77
CA LEU A 17 -4.43 2.79 -1.43
C LEU A 17 -3.27 2.55 -0.47
N PRO A 18 -3.07 1.30 0.01
CA PRO A 18 -2.04 0.96 0.98
C PRO A 18 -0.61 1.12 0.47
N GLY A 19 0.32 1.15 1.41
CA GLY A 19 1.75 1.18 1.13
C GLY A 19 2.33 -0.19 0.79
N THR A 20 3.62 -0.19 0.43
CA THR A 20 4.39 -1.40 0.13
C THR A 20 4.38 -2.36 1.31
N CYS A 21 4.10 -3.63 1.05
CA CYS A 21 4.05 -4.68 2.08
C CYS A 21 3.09 -4.39 3.24
N CYS A 22 2.09 -3.54 3.04
CA CYS A 22 1.12 -3.20 4.06
C CYS A 22 -0.23 -3.85 3.75
N HIS A 23 -0.75 -4.58 4.72
CA HIS A 23 -2.14 -4.98 4.69
C HIS A 23 -3.03 -3.76 4.95
N TRP A 24 -4.14 -3.63 4.23
CA TRP A 24 -5.03 -2.48 4.35
C TRP A 24 -5.54 -2.22 5.78
N LYS A 25 -5.82 -3.28 6.55
CA LYS A 25 -6.25 -3.16 7.96
C LYS A 25 -5.17 -2.51 8.83
N SER A 26 -3.90 -2.90 8.65
CA SER A 26 -2.79 -2.31 9.39
C SER A 26 -2.54 -0.86 8.99
N ASN A 27 -2.77 -0.54 7.72
CA ASN A 27 -2.52 0.80 7.20
C ASN A 27 -3.65 1.78 7.55
N PHE A 28 -4.91 1.36 7.40
CA PHE A 28 -6.08 2.24 7.47
C PHE A 28 -7.15 1.83 8.49
N GLY A 29 -7.04 0.64 9.09
CA GLY A 29 -8.10 0.11 9.95
C GLY A 29 -8.52 1.03 11.09
N ALA A 30 -7.59 1.80 11.65
CA ALA A 30 -7.86 2.74 12.72
C ALA A 30 -8.62 4.01 12.26
N VAL A 31 -8.45 4.42 11.00
CA VAL A 31 -9.05 5.67 10.48
C VAL A 31 -10.32 5.43 9.67
N ILE A 32 -10.52 4.23 9.11
CA ILE A 32 -11.71 3.88 8.34
C ILE A 32 -13.01 4.20 9.07
N PRO A 33 -13.20 3.87 10.36
CA PRO A 33 -14.45 4.20 11.07
C PRO A 33 -14.75 5.70 11.08
N LEU A 34 -13.72 6.54 11.25
CA LEU A 34 -13.87 8.01 11.26
C LEU A 34 -14.18 8.56 9.87
N LEU A 35 -13.59 7.99 8.83
CA LEU A 35 -13.81 8.42 7.44
C LEU A 35 -15.18 7.96 6.94
N ALA A 36 -15.65 6.81 7.38
CA ALA A 36 -16.92 6.22 6.98
C ALA A 36 -18.16 7.02 7.45
N ASP A 37 -17.99 7.92 8.42
CA ASP A 37 -19.04 8.85 8.84
C ASP A 37 -19.38 9.90 7.76
N SER A 38 -18.42 10.20 6.87
CA SER A 38 -18.56 11.26 5.86
C SER A 38 -18.35 10.80 4.42
N PHE A 39 -17.75 9.62 4.24
CA PHE A 39 -17.39 9.09 2.92
C PHE A 39 -17.83 7.63 2.75
N ARG A 40 -18.14 7.28 1.51
CA ARG A 40 -18.09 5.90 1.06
C ARG A 40 -16.62 5.54 0.83
N VAL A 41 -16.02 4.88 1.81
CA VAL A 41 -14.60 4.51 1.77
C VAL A 41 -14.42 3.23 0.99
N LEU A 42 -13.63 3.29 -0.07
CA LEU A 42 -13.18 2.14 -0.85
C LEU A 42 -11.72 1.86 -0.49
N CYS A 43 -11.46 0.77 0.21
CA CYS A 43 -10.11 0.41 0.62
C CYS A 43 -9.61 -0.76 -0.21
N VAL A 44 -8.52 -0.53 -0.96
CA VAL A 44 -7.94 -1.55 -1.85
C VAL A 44 -7.12 -2.55 -1.04
N SER A 45 -7.31 -3.83 -1.34
CA SER A 45 -6.40 -4.92 -0.99
C SER A 45 -5.84 -5.46 -2.31
N TYR A 46 -4.56 -5.19 -2.56
CA TYR A 46 -3.93 -5.59 -3.82
C TYR A 46 -3.86 -7.11 -3.97
N ASP A 47 -3.73 -7.57 -5.20
CA ASP A 47 -3.42 -8.98 -5.46
C ASP A 47 -2.14 -9.38 -4.72
N GLY A 48 -2.12 -10.59 -4.16
CA GLY A 48 -1.02 -11.07 -3.32
C GLY A 48 -1.03 -10.55 -1.88
N PHE A 49 -1.95 -9.65 -1.50
CA PHE A 49 -2.02 -9.03 -0.17
C PHE A 49 -3.35 -9.27 0.55
N ASP A 50 -4.28 -9.99 -0.06
CA ASP A 50 -5.56 -10.32 0.58
C ASP A 50 -5.53 -11.72 1.18
N GLU A 51 -5.87 -11.85 2.47
CA GLU A 51 -5.87 -13.11 3.20
C GLU A 51 -6.94 -14.10 2.73
N THR A 52 -7.88 -13.66 1.93
CA THR A 52 -9.01 -14.48 1.45
C THR A 52 -8.83 -14.97 0.02
N GLU A 53 -7.76 -14.53 -0.67
CA GLU A 53 -7.49 -14.86 -2.06
C GLU A 53 -6.06 -15.40 -2.20
N GLN A 54 -5.89 -16.37 -3.08
CA GLN A 54 -4.56 -16.87 -3.49
C GLN A 54 -4.23 -16.24 -4.85
N THR A 55 -3.81 -14.99 -4.82
CA THR A 55 -3.41 -14.23 -5.99
C THR A 55 -1.98 -13.74 -5.83
N GLU A 56 -1.36 -13.34 -6.92
CA GLU A 56 -0.01 -12.78 -6.95
C GLU A 56 -0.10 -11.35 -7.46
N PHE A 57 0.72 -10.47 -6.88
CA PHE A 57 0.76 -9.08 -7.32
C PHE A 57 1.28 -9.01 -8.77
N PRO A 58 0.49 -8.50 -9.71
CA PRO A 58 0.92 -8.39 -11.09
C PRO A 58 1.89 -7.21 -11.26
N THR A 59 1.79 -6.46 -12.32
CA THR A 59 2.45 -5.17 -12.45
C THR A 59 1.59 -4.07 -11.84
N MET A 60 2.23 -2.95 -11.47
CA MET A 60 1.48 -1.76 -11.01
C MET A 60 0.47 -1.27 -12.06
N LEU A 61 0.80 -1.42 -13.33
CA LEU A 61 -0.09 -0.99 -14.42
C LEU A 61 -1.35 -1.85 -14.47
N GLU A 62 -1.20 -3.17 -14.45
CA GLU A 62 -2.33 -4.11 -14.46
C GLU A 62 -3.20 -3.96 -13.21
N GLU A 63 -2.59 -3.73 -12.06
CA GLU A 63 -3.34 -3.50 -10.82
C GLU A 63 -4.10 -2.15 -10.89
N THR A 64 -3.48 -1.10 -11.48
CA THR A 64 -4.17 0.17 -11.74
C THR A 64 -5.38 -0.02 -12.67
N GLU A 65 -5.24 -0.84 -13.71
CA GLU A 65 -6.33 -1.15 -14.65
C GLU A 65 -7.51 -1.84 -13.97
N LYS A 66 -7.24 -2.74 -13.03
CA LYS A 66 -8.30 -3.38 -12.23
C LYS A 66 -9.02 -2.36 -11.33
N ILE A 67 -8.26 -1.43 -10.72
CA ILE A 67 -8.84 -0.35 -9.92
C ILE A 67 -9.73 0.55 -10.80
N GLU A 68 -9.24 0.97 -11.96
CA GLU A 68 -10.01 1.78 -12.91
C GLU A 68 -11.30 1.08 -13.35
N ALA A 69 -11.21 -0.20 -13.70
CA ALA A 69 -12.36 -1.00 -14.10
C ALA A 69 -13.41 -1.09 -12.99
N TYR A 70 -12.97 -1.31 -11.75
CA TYR A 70 -13.87 -1.31 -10.60
C TYR A 70 -14.56 0.05 -10.41
N LEU A 71 -13.80 1.15 -10.45
CA LEU A 71 -14.32 2.49 -10.25
C LEU A 71 -15.30 2.89 -11.37
N LYS A 72 -15.05 2.49 -12.61
CA LYS A 72 -15.99 2.69 -13.73
C LYS A 72 -17.30 1.95 -13.50
N THR A 73 -17.23 0.71 -13.04
CA THR A 73 -18.42 -0.15 -12.87
C THR A 73 -19.25 0.26 -11.65
N HIS A 74 -18.61 0.62 -10.53
CA HIS A 74 -19.27 0.80 -9.23
C HIS A 74 -19.41 2.25 -8.79
N CYS A 75 -18.69 3.18 -9.44
CA CYS A 75 -18.67 4.60 -9.10
C CYS A 75 -18.91 5.52 -10.32
N GLY A 76 -19.30 4.96 -11.47
CA GLY A 76 -19.49 5.74 -12.70
C GLY A 76 -18.18 6.40 -13.21
N GLY A 77 -17.02 5.91 -12.79
CA GLY A 77 -15.72 6.48 -13.17
C GLY A 77 -15.37 7.80 -12.49
N HIS A 78 -16.10 8.21 -11.44
CA HIS A 78 -15.84 9.44 -10.70
C HIS A 78 -15.71 9.15 -9.19
N ILE A 79 -14.68 9.71 -8.57
CA ILE A 79 -14.46 9.67 -7.12
C ILE A 79 -14.10 11.05 -6.57
N ARG A 80 -14.52 11.32 -5.32
CA ARG A 80 -14.22 12.57 -4.63
C ARG A 80 -12.73 12.73 -4.35
N ALA A 81 -12.11 11.69 -3.81
CA ALA A 81 -10.69 11.75 -3.50
C ALA A 81 -10.06 10.35 -3.54
N ALA A 82 -8.74 10.31 -3.78
CA ALA A 82 -7.91 9.16 -3.51
C ALA A 82 -6.77 9.55 -2.57
N TYR A 83 -6.53 8.74 -1.56
CA TYR A 83 -5.35 8.85 -0.70
C TYR A 83 -4.47 7.61 -0.89
N GLY A 84 -3.20 7.83 -1.20
CA GLY A 84 -2.21 6.77 -1.32
C GLY A 84 -1.07 6.93 -0.33
N CYS A 85 -0.81 5.89 0.47
CA CYS A 85 0.31 5.86 1.38
C CYS A 85 1.52 5.22 0.70
N SER A 86 2.67 5.90 0.64
CA SER A 86 3.90 5.35 0.03
C SER A 86 3.63 4.81 -1.39
N LEU A 87 3.76 3.50 -1.65
CA LEU A 87 3.40 2.86 -2.93
C LEU A 87 1.99 3.25 -3.40
N GLY A 88 1.04 3.36 -2.49
CA GLY A 88 -0.32 3.80 -2.81
C GLY A 88 -0.37 5.17 -3.48
N GLY A 89 0.56 6.08 -3.15
CA GLY A 89 0.67 7.37 -3.83
C GLY A 89 1.14 7.26 -5.27
N SER A 90 1.97 6.27 -5.60
CA SER A 90 2.34 5.99 -6.99
C SER A 90 1.12 5.52 -7.80
N PHE A 91 0.21 4.75 -7.19
CA PHE A 91 -1.08 4.41 -7.82
C PHE A 91 -1.97 5.65 -8.03
N VAL A 92 -2.03 6.57 -7.04
CA VAL A 92 -2.73 7.86 -7.22
C VAL A 92 -2.16 8.63 -8.41
N GLY A 93 -0.82 8.68 -8.51
CA GLY A 93 -0.14 9.31 -9.65
C GLY A 93 -0.45 8.65 -10.99
N LEU A 94 -0.48 7.31 -11.04
CA LEU A 94 -0.87 6.57 -12.25
C LEU A 94 -2.32 6.82 -12.65
N LEU A 95 -3.26 6.77 -11.70
CA LEU A 95 -4.67 7.09 -11.96
C LEU A 95 -4.84 8.51 -12.53
N ALA A 96 -4.12 9.49 -11.96
CA ALA A 96 -4.13 10.87 -12.44
C ALA A 96 -3.51 11.01 -13.84
N ALA A 97 -2.39 10.34 -14.10
CA ALA A 97 -1.70 10.41 -15.39
C ALA A 97 -2.48 9.71 -16.51
N ARG A 98 -3.15 8.61 -16.22
CA ARG A 98 -3.93 7.83 -17.20
C ARG A 98 -5.28 8.45 -17.55
N GLN A 99 -5.85 9.26 -16.66
CA GLN A 99 -7.13 9.99 -16.87
C GLN A 99 -8.31 9.10 -17.31
N ASN A 100 -8.28 7.82 -16.99
CA ASN A 100 -9.33 6.86 -17.30
C ASN A 100 -10.53 6.95 -16.36
N ILE A 101 -10.36 7.60 -15.21
CA ILE A 101 -11.39 7.96 -14.24
C ILE A 101 -11.20 9.42 -13.85
N HIS A 102 -12.27 10.05 -13.36
CA HIS A 102 -12.19 11.39 -12.79
C HIS A 102 -12.00 11.33 -11.28
N MET A 103 -11.06 12.09 -10.78
CA MET A 103 -10.75 12.22 -9.36
C MET A 103 -10.63 13.69 -9.02
N ASP A 104 -11.48 14.20 -8.11
CA ASP A 104 -11.46 15.63 -7.75
C ASP A 104 -10.19 16.01 -6.98
N CYS A 105 -9.66 15.09 -6.17
CA CYS A 105 -8.48 15.33 -5.35
C CYS A 105 -7.63 14.05 -5.21
N GLY A 106 -6.33 14.16 -5.50
CA GLY A 106 -5.33 13.12 -5.21
C GLY A 106 -4.44 13.54 -4.05
N ILE A 107 -4.30 12.69 -3.04
CA ILE A 107 -3.49 12.95 -1.83
C ILE A 107 -2.35 11.93 -1.77
N LEU A 108 -1.13 12.44 -1.74
CA LEU A 108 0.10 11.64 -1.67
C LEU A 108 0.63 11.64 -0.23
N GLY A 109 0.52 10.50 0.45
CA GLY A 109 1.01 10.32 1.80
C GLY A 109 2.39 9.65 1.83
N SER A 110 3.45 10.43 2.08
CA SER A 110 4.84 9.93 2.12
C SER A 110 5.23 9.17 0.84
N SER A 111 4.79 9.69 -0.30
CA SER A 111 5.00 9.09 -1.61
C SER A 111 5.93 9.95 -2.43
N ASP A 112 6.69 9.26 -3.27
CA ASP A 112 7.56 9.82 -4.28
C ASP A 112 7.06 9.35 -5.65
N LEU A 113 6.94 10.26 -6.61
CA LEU A 113 6.57 9.94 -7.98
C LEU A 113 7.82 9.78 -8.88
N ASP A 114 9.01 9.98 -8.33
CA ASP A 114 10.25 9.79 -9.06
C ASP A 114 10.45 8.31 -9.40
N GLN A 115 10.76 8.06 -10.65
CA GLN A 115 11.08 6.72 -11.14
C GLN A 115 12.59 6.54 -11.17
N ALA A 116 13.07 5.49 -10.51
CA ALA A 116 14.46 5.08 -10.68
C ALA A 116 14.73 4.72 -12.15
N SER A 117 15.90 5.07 -12.66
CA SER A 117 16.31 4.59 -13.99
C SER A 117 16.31 3.05 -14.02
N PRO A 118 16.06 2.40 -15.16
CA PRO A 118 16.03 0.94 -15.26
C PRO A 118 17.28 0.27 -14.67
N LEU A 119 18.45 0.88 -14.84
CA LEU A 119 19.70 0.38 -14.28
C LEU A 119 19.73 0.49 -12.75
N ALA A 120 19.30 1.62 -12.19
CA ALA A 120 19.23 1.82 -10.75
C ALA A 120 18.20 0.88 -10.12
N ALA A 121 17.02 0.70 -10.74
CA ALA A 121 16.00 -0.24 -10.30
C ALA A 121 16.55 -1.68 -10.25
N ARG A 122 17.24 -2.10 -11.31
CA ARG A 122 17.87 -3.44 -11.38
C ARG A 122 18.92 -3.64 -10.29
N LEU A 123 19.81 -2.66 -10.09
CA LEU A 123 20.80 -2.72 -9.01
C LEU A 123 20.16 -2.78 -7.63
N GLN A 124 19.10 -2.02 -7.39
CA GLN A 124 18.35 -2.07 -6.14
C GLN A 124 17.70 -3.45 -5.94
N THR A 125 17.11 -4.01 -6.98
CA THR A 125 16.47 -5.34 -6.91
C THR A 125 17.50 -6.44 -6.68
N ASP A 126 18.59 -6.45 -7.43
CA ASP A 126 19.56 -7.55 -7.38
C ASP A 126 20.42 -7.53 -6.12
N PHE A 127 20.71 -6.36 -5.55
CA PHE A 127 21.60 -6.23 -4.40
C PHE A 127 20.88 -5.85 -3.09
N LEU A 128 19.93 -4.94 -3.13
CA LEU A 128 19.29 -4.42 -1.92
C LEU A 128 18.15 -5.33 -1.44
N LEU A 129 17.36 -5.83 -2.37
CA LEU A 129 16.20 -6.68 -2.05
C LEU A 129 16.60 -7.96 -1.30
N PRO A 130 17.64 -8.74 -1.70
CA PRO A 130 18.07 -9.92 -0.96
C PRO A 130 18.54 -9.62 0.47
N LEU A 131 18.97 -8.39 0.76
CA LEU A 131 19.38 -7.97 2.09
C LEU A 131 18.19 -7.55 2.96
N ILE A 132 17.21 -6.88 2.36
CA ILE A 132 16.04 -6.33 3.05
C ILE A 132 14.95 -7.40 3.21
N TYR A 133 14.75 -8.25 2.22
CA TYR A 133 13.67 -9.23 2.21
C TYR A 133 13.62 -10.15 3.45
N PRO A 134 14.73 -10.71 3.95
CA PRO A 134 14.70 -11.49 5.18
C PRO A 134 14.22 -10.69 6.40
N VAL A 135 14.45 -9.38 6.40
CA VAL A 135 13.98 -8.49 7.47
C VAL A 135 12.47 -8.30 7.38
N VAL A 136 11.96 -8.06 6.18
CA VAL A 136 10.52 -7.94 5.93
C VAL A 136 9.83 -9.26 6.24
N ARG A 137 10.38 -10.38 5.74
CA ARG A 137 9.79 -11.70 5.93
C ARG A 137 9.85 -12.20 7.38
N ASP A 138 11.01 -12.12 8.02
CA ASP A 138 11.29 -12.77 9.29
C ASP A 138 11.44 -11.79 10.47
N GLY A 139 11.45 -10.49 10.20
CA GLY A 139 11.71 -9.42 11.18
C GLY A 139 13.11 -9.43 11.76
N LYS A 140 14.05 -10.10 11.09
CA LYS A 140 15.42 -10.28 11.59
C LYS A 140 16.44 -10.06 10.48
N PHE A 141 17.48 -9.30 10.78
CA PHE A 141 18.66 -9.25 9.91
C PHE A 141 19.49 -10.52 10.06
N LYS A 142 19.98 -11.05 8.95
CA LYS A 142 20.98 -12.14 8.98
C LYS A 142 22.30 -11.68 9.64
N ALA A 143 22.65 -10.41 9.47
CA ALA A 143 23.86 -9.83 10.07
C ALA A 143 23.57 -9.38 11.51
N LYS A 144 24.18 -10.05 12.49
CA LYS A 144 23.97 -9.78 13.93
C LYS A 144 24.23 -8.32 14.35
N PHE A 145 25.17 -7.62 13.69
CA PHE A 145 25.46 -6.22 14.02
C PHE A 145 24.33 -5.27 13.56
N LEU A 146 23.69 -5.57 12.42
CA LEU A 146 22.53 -4.81 11.94
C LEU A 146 21.32 -5.05 12.84
N GLN A 147 21.10 -6.29 13.26
CA GLN A 147 20.04 -6.61 14.22
C GLN A 147 20.25 -5.85 15.54
N LYS A 148 21.47 -5.82 16.07
CA LYS A 148 21.80 -5.09 17.30
C LYS A 148 21.57 -3.57 17.18
N ARG A 149 21.82 -2.99 15.99
CA ARG A 149 21.49 -1.58 15.69
C ARG A 149 20.00 -1.33 15.61
N LEU A 150 19.25 -2.22 14.98
CA LEU A 150 17.79 -2.14 14.90
C LEU A 150 17.18 -2.21 16.30
N ASP A 151 17.61 -3.19 17.12
CA ASP A 151 17.13 -3.37 18.50
C ASP A 151 17.45 -2.16 19.37
N LYS A 152 18.62 -1.52 19.16
CA LYS A 152 19.00 -0.29 19.85
C LYS A 152 18.07 0.87 19.45
N ARG A 153 17.86 1.08 18.15
CA ARG A 153 16.93 2.13 17.66
C ARG A 153 15.49 1.88 18.09
N ALA A 154 15.04 0.63 18.08
CA ALA A 154 13.71 0.28 18.56
C ALA A 154 13.50 0.62 20.04
N ARG A 155 14.56 0.54 20.86
CA ARG A 155 14.53 0.97 22.27
C ARG A 155 14.56 2.50 22.43
N GLU A 156 15.32 3.20 21.59
CA GLU A 156 15.49 4.65 21.65
C GLU A 156 14.31 5.43 21.03
N SER A 157 13.65 4.87 20.01
CA SER A 157 12.58 5.54 19.25
C SER A 157 11.17 5.21 19.77
N GLY A 158 11.04 4.50 20.88
CA GLY A 158 9.75 4.21 21.52
C GLY A 158 8.77 3.45 20.62
N ASP A 159 7.49 3.82 20.72
CA ASP A 159 6.39 3.04 20.11
C ASP A 159 6.34 3.12 18.57
N TYR A 160 6.93 4.15 17.96
CA TYR A 160 6.88 4.33 16.50
C TYR A 160 7.57 3.17 15.74
N VAL A 161 8.80 2.81 16.14
CA VAL A 161 9.52 1.71 15.48
C VAL A 161 8.84 0.37 15.73
N LYS A 162 8.26 0.18 16.92
CA LYS A 162 7.49 -1.03 17.22
C LYS A 162 6.23 -1.11 16.37
N ALA A 163 5.50 0.00 16.21
CA ALA A 163 4.31 0.06 15.37
C ALA A 163 4.65 -0.21 13.89
N PHE A 164 5.74 0.37 13.39
CA PHE A 164 6.25 0.14 12.04
C PHE A 164 6.63 -1.32 11.81
N LEU A 165 7.41 -1.93 12.72
CA LEU A 165 7.78 -3.35 12.62
C LEU A 165 6.57 -4.28 12.73
N LYS A 166 5.57 -3.92 13.54
CA LYS A 166 4.31 -4.65 13.64
C LYS A 166 3.54 -4.61 12.31
N MET A 167 3.45 -3.44 11.68
CA MET A 167 2.79 -3.29 10.38
C MET A 167 3.37 -4.23 9.32
N PHE A 168 4.70 -4.34 9.24
CA PHE A 168 5.34 -5.34 8.37
C PHE A 168 5.10 -6.77 8.83
N GLY A 169 5.09 -7.02 10.13
CA GLY A 169 4.78 -8.32 10.71
C GLY A 169 3.40 -8.82 10.34
N ASP A 170 2.41 -7.95 10.36
CA ASP A 170 1.03 -8.27 10.03
C ASP A 170 0.84 -8.55 8.52
N ALA A 171 1.70 -7.98 7.65
CA ALA A 171 1.69 -8.24 6.22
C ALA A 171 2.40 -9.53 5.79
N ARG A 172 3.23 -10.13 6.65
CA ARG A 172 4.08 -11.30 6.32
C ARG A 172 3.35 -12.49 5.71
N PRO A 173 2.15 -12.87 6.19
CA PRO A 173 1.44 -14.02 5.62
C PRO A 173 1.05 -13.83 4.15
N TYR A 174 0.99 -12.58 3.69
CA TYR A 174 0.47 -12.20 2.38
C TYR A 174 1.57 -11.77 1.39
N VAL A 175 2.80 -11.55 1.87
CA VAL A 175 3.92 -11.16 1.01
C VAL A 175 4.50 -12.40 0.35
N THR A 176 4.19 -12.60 -0.92
CA THR A 176 4.89 -13.55 -1.79
C THR A 176 6.03 -12.84 -2.51
N MET A 177 7.22 -13.46 -2.55
CA MET A 177 8.29 -13.05 -3.46
C MET A 177 8.06 -13.72 -4.81
N GLN A 178 7.84 -12.93 -5.80
CA GLN A 178 8.06 -13.29 -7.20
C GLN A 178 9.39 -12.76 -7.68
#